data_797843a74be9dcd70329f5f8033cfa73
#
_entry.id   797843a74be9dcd70329f5f8033cfa73
#
_cell.length_a   1.000
_cell.length_b   1.000
_cell.length_c   1.000
_cell.angle_alpha   90.00
_cell.angle_beta   90.00
_cell.angle_gamma   90.00
#
_symmetry.space_group_name_H-M   'P 1'
#
loop_
_entity.id
_entity.type
_entity.pdbx_description
1 polymer ?
#
loop_
_entity_poly.entity_id
_entity_poly.type
_entity_poly.pdbx_seq_one_letter_code
_entity_poly.pdbx_strand_id
1 'polypeptide(L)'
;MDAKLLQLLKLVTEEYIASAEPVGSQALVERHGLEVSPATVRNWFAALDEAGLLQQPHTSGGRIPTEEGFRLYVENFITPKSASKKTRDRLMQAAALEGDRKIKLVAREVADSLGLAAIVALHEADTYYTGLSQLFSQPEFRHWQRVVSMTELLDHLDQTLGSLRRTSFAQPQWFIGKDCPFGPASSVIVASSPQGLIGILGPIRMDYQDALSHLIAAIEALS
;
A
#
# COMPACT_ATOMS: atom_id res chain seq x y z
N MET A 1 -21.71 6.41 -7.54
CA MET A 1 -20.95 6.28 -8.80
C MET A 1 -21.50 5.11 -9.61
N ASP A 2 -21.55 5.23 -10.94
CA ASP A 2 -21.96 4.12 -11.83
C ASP A 2 -21.04 2.90 -11.63
N ALA A 3 -21.64 1.69 -11.56
CA ALA A 3 -20.91 0.43 -11.36
C ALA A 3 -19.86 0.16 -12.47
N LYS A 4 -20.12 0.62 -13.69
CA LYS A 4 -19.17 0.51 -14.82
C LYS A 4 -17.93 1.38 -14.61
N LEU A 5 -18.12 2.61 -14.11
CA LEU A 5 -17.01 3.52 -13.81
C LEU A 5 -16.19 3.00 -12.64
N LEU A 6 -16.85 2.46 -11.62
CA LEU A 6 -16.16 1.86 -10.48
C LEU A 6 -15.33 0.63 -10.90
N GLN A 7 -15.89 -0.22 -11.76
CA GLN A 7 -15.14 -1.36 -12.31
C GLN A 7 -13.97 -0.92 -13.19
N LEU A 8 -14.14 0.13 -13.99
CA LEU A 8 -13.03 0.68 -14.78
C LEU A 8 -11.93 1.25 -13.90
N LEU A 9 -12.28 2.00 -12.84
CA LEU A 9 -11.32 2.49 -11.85
C LEU A 9 -10.51 1.33 -11.25
N LYS A 10 -11.18 0.23 -10.89
CA LYS A 10 -10.52 -0.99 -10.41
C LYS A 10 -9.47 -1.48 -11.40
N LEU A 11 -9.86 -1.71 -12.66
CA LEU A 11 -8.95 -2.23 -13.69
C LEU A 11 -7.75 -1.32 -13.94
N VAL A 12 -7.98 0.00 -14.01
CA VAL A 12 -6.90 0.99 -14.17
C VAL A 12 -5.96 0.96 -12.97
N THR A 13 -6.51 0.85 -11.75
CA THR A 13 -5.70 0.83 -10.53
C THR A 13 -4.85 -0.44 -10.45
N GLU A 14 -5.43 -1.61 -10.73
CA GLU A 14 -4.71 -2.89 -10.74
C GLU A 14 -3.59 -2.93 -11.79
N GLU A 15 -3.86 -2.44 -13.01
CA GLU A 15 -2.84 -2.31 -14.06
C GLU A 15 -1.71 -1.36 -13.66
N TYR A 16 -2.06 -0.22 -13.07
CA TYR A 16 -1.07 0.76 -12.61
C TYR A 16 -0.24 0.24 -11.44
N ILE A 17 -0.83 -0.48 -10.49
CA ILE A 17 -0.11 -1.14 -9.41
C ILE A 17 0.92 -2.11 -9.99
N ALA A 18 0.54 -2.92 -10.97
CA ALA A 18 1.40 -3.94 -11.56
C ALA A 18 2.53 -3.36 -12.43
N SER A 19 2.25 -2.29 -13.21
CA SER A 19 3.20 -1.80 -14.22
C SER A 19 3.97 -0.55 -13.81
N ALA A 20 3.46 0.26 -12.90
CA ALA A 20 3.88 1.63 -12.62
C ALA A 20 3.80 2.58 -13.84
N GLU A 21 3.10 2.16 -14.90
CA GLU A 21 2.99 2.91 -16.15
C GLU A 21 1.56 3.40 -16.36
N PRO A 22 1.36 4.59 -16.96
CA PRO A 22 0.02 5.10 -17.26
C PRO A 22 -0.76 4.14 -18.17
N VAL A 23 -2.02 3.91 -17.84
CA VAL A 23 -2.88 2.92 -18.48
C VAL A 23 -3.61 3.50 -19.68
N GLY A 24 -3.35 2.99 -20.86
CA GLY A 24 -4.01 3.40 -22.11
C GLY A 24 -5.32 2.65 -22.36
N SER A 25 -6.31 3.35 -22.96
CA SER A 25 -7.63 2.76 -23.25
C SER A 25 -7.59 1.52 -24.16
N GLN A 26 -6.70 1.51 -25.14
CA GLN A 26 -6.56 0.36 -26.05
C GLN A 26 -5.97 -0.86 -25.33
N ALA A 27 -4.89 -0.64 -24.58
CA ALA A 27 -4.26 -1.71 -23.81
C ALA A 27 -5.22 -2.33 -22.78
N LEU A 28 -6.05 -1.50 -22.15
CA LEU A 28 -7.05 -1.97 -21.19
C LEU A 28 -8.12 -2.85 -21.87
N VAL A 29 -8.64 -2.44 -23.03
CA VAL A 29 -9.61 -3.22 -23.80
C VAL A 29 -9.02 -4.58 -24.21
N GLU A 30 -7.79 -4.58 -24.75
CA GLU A 30 -7.13 -5.79 -25.22
C GLU A 30 -6.78 -6.76 -24.09
N ARG A 31 -6.23 -6.26 -22.98
CA ARG A 31 -5.79 -7.12 -21.86
C ARG A 31 -6.94 -7.72 -21.07
N HIS A 32 -8.02 -6.98 -20.90
CA HIS A 32 -9.18 -7.40 -20.11
C HIS A 32 -10.35 -7.91 -20.95
N GLY A 33 -10.21 -7.97 -22.29
CA GLY A 33 -11.28 -8.45 -23.17
C GLY A 33 -12.58 -7.66 -23.04
N LEU A 34 -12.49 -6.32 -22.88
CA LEU A 34 -13.67 -5.51 -22.66
C LEU A 34 -14.52 -5.46 -23.95
N GLU A 35 -15.81 -5.76 -23.85
CA GLU A 35 -16.78 -5.71 -24.96
C GLU A 35 -17.20 -4.27 -25.32
N VAL A 36 -16.24 -3.33 -25.31
CA VAL A 36 -16.45 -1.92 -25.65
C VAL A 36 -15.27 -1.39 -26.46
N SER A 37 -15.51 -0.31 -27.21
CA SER A 37 -14.44 0.31 -28.00
C SER A 37 -13.45 1.09 -27.10
N PRO A 38 -12.18 1.26 -27.53
CA PRO A 38 -11.24 2.17 -26.85
C PRO A 38 -11.75 3.62 -26.76
N ALA A 39 -12.60 4.06 -27.69
CA ALA A 39 -13.24 5.36 -27.66
C ALA A 39 -14.25 5.46 -26.49
N THR A 40 -15.00 4.40 -26.23
CA THR A 40 -15.92 4.33 -25.08
C THR A 40 -15.13 4.38 -23.76
N VAL A 41 -14.03 3.65 -23.66
CA VAL A 41 -13.15 3.69 -22.47
C VAL A 41 -12.55 5.09 -22.27
N ARG A 42 -12.19 5.82 -23.34
CA ARG A 42 -11.74 7.23 -23.22
C ARG A 42 -12.81 8.15 -22.66
N ASN A 43 -14.08 7.96 -23.04
CA ASN A 43 -15.19 8.73 -22.47
C ASN A 43 -15.37 8.43 -20.97
N TRP A 44 -15.20 7.17 -20.56
CA TRP A 44 -15.23 6.79 -19.14
C TRP A 44 -14.01 7.31 -18.37
N PHE A 45 -12.82 7.38 -19.00
CA PHE A 45 -11.67 8.05 -18.41
C PHE A 45 -11.97 9.54 -18.14
N ALA A 46 -12.57 10.25 -19.12
CA ALA A 46 -12.94 11.64 -18.93
C ALA A 46 -13.92 11.82 -17.76
N ALA A 47 -14.91 10.94 -17.61
CA ALA A 47 -15.83 10.99 -16.47
C ALA A 47 -15.11 10.73 -15.11
N LEU A 48 -14.13 9.83 -15.08
CA LEU A 48 -13.31 9.58 -13.87
C LEU A 48 -12.32 10.72 -13.60
N ASP A 49 -11.80 11.38 -14.64
CA ASP A 49 -10.97 12.60 -14.50
C ASP A 49 -11.81 13.73 -13.89
N GLU A 50 -13.02 13.98 -14.40
CA GLU A 50 -13.96 14.98 -13.87
C GLU A 50 -14.36 14.68 -12.41
N ALA A 51 -14.45 13.40 -12.05
CA ALA A 51 -14.73 12.97 -10.68
C ALA A 51 -13.47 13.06 -9.77
N GLY A 52 -12.30 13.43 -10.30
CA GLY A 52 -11.05 13.52 -9.55
C GLY A 52 -10.44 12.17 -9.15
N LEU A 53 -10.85 11.07 -9.80
CA LEU A 53 -10.41 9.71 -9.47
C LEU A 53 -9.26 9.21 -10.34
N LEU A 54 -9.16 9.73 -11.56
CA LEU A 54 -8.01 9.53 -12.45
C LEU A 54 -7.37 10.87 -12.80
N GLN A 55 -6.16 10.80 -13.30
CA GLN A 55 -5.45 11.96 -13.85
C GLN A 55 -4.57 11.54 -15.02
N GLN A 56 -4.33 12.48 -15.93
CA GLN A 56 -3.40 12.30 -17.03
C GLN A 56 -2.01 12.80 -16.61
N PRO A 57 -0.97 11.96 -16.60
CA PRO A 57 0.40 12.44 -16.43
C PRO A 57 0.81 13.34 -17.61
N HIS A 58 1.71 14.31 -17.37
CA HIS A 58 2.08 15.36 -18.32
C HIS A 58 2.63 14.87 -19.68
N THR A 59 2.98 13.60 -19.84
CA THR A 59 3.70 13.09 -21.01
C THR A 59 3.06 11.91 -21.72
N SER A 60 1.92 11.40 -21.27
CA SER A 60 1.30 10.22 -21.88
C SER A 60 -0.19 10.38 -22.12
N GLY A 61 -0.73 9.67 -23.12
CA GLY A 61 -2.18 9.59 -23.37
C GLY A 61 -2.92 8.65 -22.39
N GLY A 62 -2.21 7.99 -21.45
CA GLY A 62 -2.79 7.10 -20.46
C GLY A 62 -3.31 7.83 -19.22
N ARG A 63 -3.88 7.05 -18.30
CA ARG A 63 -4.40 7.53 -17.02
C ARG A 63 -3.73 6.79 -15.86
N ILE A 64 -3.58 7.50 -14.76
CA ILE A 64 -3.17 6.93 -13.47
C ILE A 64 -4.21 7.29 -12.41
N PRO A 65 -4.40 6.48 -11.36
CA PRO A 65 -5.27 6.81 -10.25
C PRO A 65 -4.73 8.04 -9.50
N THR A 66 -5.64 8.90 -9.06
CA THR A 66 -5.34 9.92 -8.05
C THR A 66 -5.29 9.29 -6.67
N GLU A 67 -4.90 10.06 -5.66
CA GLU A 67 -5.01 9.64 -4.26
C GLU A 67 -6.43 9.21 -3.89
N GLU A 68 -7.43 9.99 -4.33
CA GLU A 68 -8.84 9.68 -4.10
C GLU A 68 -9.28 8.42 -4.87
N GLY A 69 -8.74 8.21 -6.07
CA GLY A 69 -8.94 6.97 -6.83
C GLY A 69 -8.42 5.74 -6.07
N PHE A 70 -7.24 5.82 -5.47
CA PHE A 70 -6.70 4.74 -4.63
C PHE A 70 -7.54 4.52 -3.36
N ARG A 71 -8.03 5.58 -2.68
CA ARG A 71 -8.91 5.44 -1.51
C ARG A 71 -10.17 4.68 -1.88
N LEU A 72 -10.84 5.12 -2.94
CA LEU A 72 -12.07 4.50 -3.40
C LEU A 72 -11.84 3.03 -3.83
N TYR A 73 -10.69 2.73 -4.45
CA TYR A 73 -10.30 1.36 -4.79
C TYR A 73 -10.15 0.50 -3.52
N VAL A 74 -9.42 0.98 -2.53
CA VAL A 74 -9.22 0.26 -1.27
C VAL A 74 -10.55 0.00 -0.57
N GLU A 75 -11.40 1.00 -0.45
CA GLU A 75 -12.70 0.91 0.22
C GLU A 75 -13.66 -0.11 -0.44
N ASN A 76 -13.62 -0.21 -1.77
CA ASN A 76 -14.60 -1.03 -2.50
C ASN A 76 -14.10 -2.43 -2.87
N PHE A 77 -12.79 -2.64 -2.99
CA PHE A 77 -12.25 -3.87 -3.59
C PHE A 77 -11.26 -4.63 -2.70
N ILE A 78 -10.69 -3.97 -1.68
CA ILE A 78 -9.75 -4.63 -0.79
C ILE A 78 -10.51 -5.25 0.38
N THR A 79 -10.41 -6.55 0.49
CA THR A 79 -11.10 -7.31 1.55
C THR A 79 -10.13 -8.27 2.24
N PRO A 80 -10.35 -8.58 3.52
CA PRO A 80 -9.54 -9.57 4.22
C PRO A 80 -9.51 -10.91 3.46
N LYS A 81 -8.30 -11.36 3.10
CA LYS A 81 -8.04 -12.67 2.50
C LYS A 81 -6.88 -13.33 3.21
N SER A 82 -6.91 -14.65 3.31
CA SER A 82 -5.79 -15.40 3.86
C SER A 82 -4.56 -15.28 2.95
N ALA A 83 -3.42 -14.99 3.54
CA ALA A 83 -2.14 -15.08 2.86
C ALA A 83 -1.86 -16.51 2.36
N SER A 84 -0.93 -16.66 1.43
CA SER A 84 -0.54 -17.99 0.94
C SER A 84 -0.08 -18.90 2.08
N LYS A 85 -0.24 -20.22 1.92
CA LYS A 85 0.27 -21.18 2.92
C LYS A 85 1.75 -20.96 3.20
N LYS A 86 2.54 -20.74 2.14
CA LYS A 86 3.98 -20.47 2.24
C LYS A 86 4.27 -19.23 3.10
N THR A 87 3.52 -18.14 2.90
CA THR A 87 3.64 -16.92 3.70
C THR A 87 3.31 -17.19 5.16
N ARG A 88 2.17 -17.84 5.43
CA ARG A 88 1.77 -18.15 6.81
C ARG A 88 2.81 -19.03 7.53
N ASP A 89 3.30 -20.09 6.87
CA ASP A 89 4.30 -20.99 7.46
C ASP A 89 5.60 -20.22 7.82
N ARG A 90 6.06 -19.29 6.98
CA ARG A 90 7.22 -18.44 7.25
C ARG A 90 6.99 -17.48 8.42
N LEU A 91 5.83 -16.82 8.47
CA LEU A 91 5.47 -15.92 9.56
C LEU A 91 5.36 -16.68 10.89
N MET A 92 4.76 -17.86 10.90
CA MET A 92 4.71 -18.73 12.09
C MET A 92 6.10 -19.17 12.54
N GLN A 93 7.00 -19.47 11.61
CA GLN A 93 8.40 -19.80 11.92
C GLN A 93 9.15 -18.58 12.49
N ALA A 94 8.94 -17.38 11.92
CA ALA A 94 9.51 -16.14 12.44
C ALA A 94 8.97 -15.82 13.86
N ALA A 95 7.73 -16.18 14.13
CA ALA A 95 7.07 -15.99 15.41
C ALA A 95 7.41 -17.04 16.49
N ALA A 96 8.21 -18.06 16.16
CA ALA A 96 8.59 -19.11 17.11
C ALA A 96 9.54 -18.64 18.24
N LEU A 97 10.10 -17.44 18.12
CA LEU A 97 10.93 -16.82 19.16
C LEU A 97 10.06 -16.10 20.21
N GLU A 98 10.65 -15.87 21.38
CA GLU A 98 9.97 -15.16 22.47
C GLU A 98 10.39 -13.69 22.58
N GLY A 99 9.53 -12.90 23.25
CA GLY A 99 9.79 -11.50 23.57
C GLY A 99 9.77 -10.58 22.33
N ASP A 100 10.42 -9.43 22.45
CA ASP A 100 10.44 -8.37 21.42
C ASP A 100 11.10 -8.81 20.10
N ARG A 101 11.89 -9.87 20.11
CA ARG A 101 12.47 -10.44 18.90
C ARG A 101 11.42 -11.06 17.99
N LYS A 102 10.33 -11.61 18.56
CA LYS A 102 9.23 -12.22 17.81
C LYS A 102 8.67 -11.25 16.78
N ILE A 103 8.17 -10.09 17.21
CA ILE A 103 7.54 -9.11 16.31
C ILE A 103 8.55 -8.50 15.30
N LYS A 104 9.82 -8.28 15.72
CA LYS A 104 10.87 -7.75 14.83
C LYS A 104 11.18 -8.74 13.68
N LEU A 105 11.19 -10.05 13.95
CA LEU A 105 11.40 -11.06 12.90
C LEU A 105 10.16 -11.23 12.01
N VAL A 106 8.96 -11.19 12.58
CA VAL A 106 7.73 -11.22 11.80
C VAL A 106 7.67 -10.00 10.87
N ALA A 107 7.99 -8.80 11.37
CA ALA A 107 8.06 -7.59 10.55
C ALA A 107 9.09 -7.71 9.41
N ARG A 108 10.25 -8.32 9.69
CA ARG A 108 11.28 -8.56 8.67
C ARG A 108 10.79 -9.52 7.59
N GLU A 109 10.16 -10.62 7.97
CA GLU A 109 9.60 -11.58 7.00
C GLU A 109 8.51 -10.94 6.13
N VAL A 110 7.67 -10.08 6.71
CA VAL A 110 6.68 -9.28 5.97
C VAL A 110 7.36 -8.37 4.96
N ALA A 111 8.36 -7.60 5.39
CA ALA A 111 9.10 -6.67 4.52
C ALA A 111 9.78 -7.40 3.35
N ASP A 112 10.47 -8.51 3.65
CA ASP A 112 11.19 -9.32 2.65
C ASP A 112 10.23 -9.99 1.66
N SER A 113 9.06 -10.43 2.12
CA SER A 113 8.04 -11.07 1.26
C SER A 113 7.38 -10.09 0.30
N LEU A 114 7.13 -8.86 0.74
CA LEU A 114 6.42 -7.83 -0.03
C LEU A 114 7.35 -6.93 -0.85
N GLY A 115 8.65 -6.88 -0.54
CA GLY A 115 9.55 -5.88 -1.09
C GLY A 115 9.20 -4.45 -0.66
N LEU A 116 8.65 -4.29 0.55
CA LEU A 116 8.20 -3.05 1.16
C LEU A 116 8.90 -2.82 2.51
N ALA A 117 8.62 -1.70 3.17
CA ALA A 117 9.08 -1.50 4.53
C ALA A 117 8.04 -2.00 5.54
N ALA A 118 8.53 -2.57 6.64
CA ALA A 118 7.71 -2.87 7.81
C ALA A 118 8.16 -2.02 9.00
N ILE A 119 7.18 -1.55 9.77
CA ILE A 119 7.34 -0.67 10.93
C ILE A 119 6.70 -1.31 12.15
N VAL A 120 7.33 -1.14 13.30
CA VAL A 120 6.85 -1.67 14.58
C VAL A 120 7.05 -0.62 15.67
N ALA A 121 6.05 -0.44 16.54
CA ALA A 121 6.17 0.34 17.75
C ALA A 121 5.78 -0.52 18.95
N LEU A 122 6.78 -0.92 19.77
CA LEU A 122 6.62 -1.80 20.93
C LEU A 122 6.21 -1.02 22.19
N HIS A 123 7.04 -0.08 22.60
CA HIS A 123 6.90 0.78 23.77
C HIS A 123 7.17 2.23 23.37
N GLU A 124 6.96 3.19 24.28
CA GLU A 124 7.06 4.62 23.96
C GLU A 124 8.39 5.06 23.35
N ALA A 125 9.47 4.35 23.63
CA ALA A 125 10.81 4.64 23.11
C ALA A 125 11.43 3.49 22.29
N ASP A 126 10.70 2.39 22.06
CA ASP A 126 11.23 1.26 21.28
C ASP A 126 10.44 1.11 19.99
N THR A 127 11.03 1.63 18.92
CA THR A 127 10.56 1.50 17.55
C THR A 127 11.52 0.64 16.74
N TYR A 128 10.98 -0.09 15.78
CA TYR A 128 11.77 -0.88 14.85
C TYR A 128 11.21 -0.73 13.44
N TYR A 129 12.09 -0.64 12.49
CA TYR A 129 11.74 -0.63 11.06
C TYR A 129 12.74 -1.43 10.25
N THR A 130 12.26 -1.99 9.16
CA THR A 130 13.07 -2.80 8.24
C THR A 130 12.55 -2.67 6.81
N GLY A 131 13.35 -3.02 5.81
CA GLY A 131 12.93 -2.96 4.40
C GLY A 131 12.96 -1.54 3.79
N LEU A 132 13.51 -0.53 4.45
CA LEU A 132 13.57 0.84 3.90
C LEU A 132 14.35 0.90 2.57
N SER A 133 15.41 0.11 2.41
CA SER A 133 16.14 0.02 1.15
C SER A 133 15.28 -0.51 0.00
N GLN A 134 14.36 -1.42 0.29
CA GLN A 134 13.40 -1.96 -0.68
C GLN A 134 12.35 -0.90 -1.03
N LEU A 135 11.82 -0.19 -0.04
CA LEU A 135 10.90 0.94 -0.25
C LEU A 135 11.56 2.00 -1.15
N PHE A 136 12.80 2.39 -0.83
CA PHE A 136 13.51 3.45 -1.54
C PHE A 136 13.99 3.05 -2.95
N SER A 137 14.05 1.76 -3.25
CA SER A 137 14.33 1.27 -4.60
C SER A 137 13.12 1.39 -5.54
N GLN A 138 11.93 1.65 -5.03
CA GLN A 138 10.71 1.79 -5.83
C GLN A 138 10.80 2.99 -6.78
N PRO A 139 10.23 2.91 -8.00
CA PRO A 139 10.31 3.96 -9.01
C PRO A 139 9.91 5.35 -8.53
N GLU A 140 8.93 5.43 -7.63
CA GLU A 140 8.41 6.67 -7.07
C GLU A 140 9.44 7.46 -6.29
N PHE A 141 10.43 6.80 -5.72
CA PHE A 141 11.43 7.39 -4.85
C PHE A 141 12.76 7.70 -5.57
N ARG A 142 12.87 7.50 -6.89
CA ARG A 142 14.10 7.74 -7.66
C ARG A 142 14.37 9.22 -7.94
N HIS A 143 13.40 10.12 -7.76
CA HIS A 143 13.60 11.56 -8.01
C HIS A 143 14.19 12.26 -6.79
N TRP A 144 15.20 13.12 -7.02
CA TRP A 144 15.94 13.86 -5.98
C TRP A 144 15.06 14.60 -4.96
N GLN A 145 13.98 15.23 -5.42
CA GLN A 145 13.04 15.93 -4.53
C GLN A 145 12.35 15.00 -3.52
N ARG A 146 12.21 13.73 -3.85
CA ARG A 146 11.64 12.71 -2.97
C ARG A 146 12.69 12.11 -2.01
N VAL A 147 13.97 12.19 -2.35
CA VAL A 147 15.07 11.80 -1.44
C VAL A 147 15.11 12.72 -0.22
N VAL A 148 14.88 14.02 -0.40
CA VAL A 148 14.76 14.98 0.73
C VAL A 148 13.60 14.63 1.64
N SER A 149 12.42 14.34 1.07
CA SER A 149 11.26 13.88 1.85
C SER A 149 11.50 12.57 2.60
N MET A 150 12.41 11.72 2.10
CA MET A 150 12.81 10.47 2.76
C MET A 150 13.71 10.70 3.96
N THR A 151 14.61 11.67 3.89
CA THR A 151 15.45 12.07 5.03
C THR A 151 14.57 12.66 6.13
N GLU A 152 13.62 13.51 5.76
CA GLU A 152 12.62 14.06 6.70
C GLU A 152 11.76 12.94 7.33
N LEU A 153 11.38 11.93 6.53
CA LEU A 153 10.66 10.75 7.04
C LEU A 153 11.47 10.03 8.11
N LEU A 154 12.76 9.78 7.86
CA LEU A 154 13.64 9.10 8.81
C LEU A 154 13.85 9.91 10.09
N ASP A 155 14.03 11.22 9.97
CA ASP A 155 14.22 12.12 11.12
C ASP A 155 13.00 12.17 12.05
N HIS A 156 11.79 11.95 11.52
CA HIS A 156 10.53 11.98 12.27
C HIS A 156 9.89 10.61 12.50
N LEU A 157 10.54 9.52 12.04
CA LEU A 157 9.96 8.18 12.07
C LEU A 157 9.55 7.77 13.49
N ASP A 158 10.42 7.94 14.46
CA ASP A 158 10.16 7.54 15.84
C ASP A 158 9.00 8.34 16.47
N GLN A 159 8.94 9.63 16.18
CA GLN A 159 7.84 10.50 16.65
C GLN A 159 6.50 10.09 16.02
N THR A 160 6.52 9.79 14.72
CA THR A 160 5.34 9.35 13.96
C THR A 160 4.83 8.01 14.47
N LEU A 161 5.72 7.03 14.65
CA LEU A 161 5.38 5.72 15.20
C LEU A 161 4.85 5.82 16.64
N GLY A 162 5.45 6.67 17.48
CA GLY A 162 4.96 6.95 18.82
C GLY A 162 3.55 7.57 18.84
N SER A 163 3.23 8.38 17.84
CA SER A 163 1.88 8.95 17.67
C SER A 163 0.86 7.91 17.23
N LEU A 164 1.19 7.09 16.24
CA LEU A 164 0.32 6.00 15.77
C LEU A 164 0.05 4.99 16.87
N ARG A 165 1.04 4.65 17.69
CA ARG A 165 0.88 3.68 18.79
C ARG A 165 -0.11 4.13 19.85
N ARG A 166 -0.24 5.43 20.11
CA ARG A 166 -1.22 5.95 21.07
C ARG A 166 -2.66 5.73 20.64
N THR A 167 -2.86 5.43 19.35
CA THR A 167 -4.16 5.05 18.80
C THR A 167 -4.28 3.54 18.79
N SER A 168 -5.32 2.99 19.41
CA SER A 168 -5.62 1.56 19.32
C SER A 168 -6.40 1.30 18.04
N PHE A 169 -5.91 0.40 17.21
CA PHE A 169 -6.54 -0.01 15.96
C PHE A 169 -7.21 -1.37 16.15
N ALA A 170 -8.52 -1.39 16.36
CA ALA A 170 -9.29 -2.63 16.49
C ALA A 170 -9.30 -3.47 15.20
N GLN A 171 -9.09 -2.82 14.06
CA GLN A 171 -8.96 -3.43 12.74
C GLN A 171 -7.83 -2.75 11.97
N PRO A 172 -7.26 -3.39 10.93
CA PRO A 172 -6.29 -2.75 10.05
C PRO A 172 -6.79 -1.42 9.50
N GLN A 173 -5.97 -0.37 9.62
CA GLN A 173 -6.30 0.98 9.19
C GLN A 173 -5.35 1.45 8.11
N TRP A 174 -5.89 1.99 7.03
CA TRP A 174 -5.14 2.57 5.93
C TRP A 174 -4.95 4.08 6.10
N PHE A 175 -3.75 4.56 5.74
CA PHE A 175 -3.44 5.96 5.53
C PHE A 175 -2.78 6.10 4.16
N ILE A 176 -3.39 6.87 3.25
CA ILE A 176 -3.03 6.94 1.84
C ILE A 176 -2.72 8.40 1.46
N GLY A 177 -1.60 8.63 0.80
CA GLY A 177 -1.23 9.92 0.25
C GLY A 177 -1.09 11.00 1.33
N LYS A 178 -1.80 12.12 1.20
CA LYS A 178 -1.73 13.27 2.14
C LYS A 178 -2.07 12.92 3.59
N ASP A 179 -2.86 11.87 3.81
CA ASP A 179 -3.19 11.42 5.16
C ASP A 179 -2.16 10.39 5.68
N CYS A 180 -1.20 9.99 4.84
CA CYS A 180 -0.12 9.11 5.28
C CYS A 180 0.89 9.90 6.13
N PRO A 181 1.10 9.53 7.39
CA PRO A 181 2.01 10.25 8.28
C PRO A 181 3.48 10.13 7.86
N PHE A 182 3.78 9.28 6.89
CA PHE A 182 5.11 9.06 6.31
C PHE A 182 5.30 9.78 4.96
N GLY A 183 4.43 10.72 4.61
CA GLY A 183 4.52 11.57 3.45
C GLY A 183 3.57 11.22 2.31
N PRO A 184 3.26 12.21 1.44
CA PRO A 184 2.16 12.11 0.46
C PRO A 184 2.45 11.16 -0.71
N ALA A 185 3.69 10.72 -0.91
CA ALA A 185 4.03 9.72 -1.93
C ALA A 185 3.86 8.27 -1.42
N SER A 186 3.49 8.11 -0.15
CA SER A 186 3.44 6.84 0.57
C SER A 186 2.02 6.43 0.93
N SER A 187 1.87 5.15 1.23
CA SER A 187 0.71 4.58 1.91
C SER A 187 1.18 3.65 3.00
N VAL A 188 0.43 3.59 4.10
CA VAL A 188 0.70 2.65 5.18
C VAL A 188 -0.57 1.97 5.63
N ILE A 189 -0.48 0.68 5.93
CA ILE A 189 -1.50 -0.05 6.69
C ILE A 189 -0.91 -0.38 8.06
N VAL A 190 -1.68 -0.14 9.11
CA VAL A 190 -1.28 -0.42 10.49
C VAL A 190 -2.34 -1.22 11.22
N ALA A 191 -1.93 -2.02 12.18
CA ALA A 191 -2.83 -2.69 13.10
C ALA A 191 -2.15 -2.91 14.46
N SER A 192 -2.96 -3.04 15.51
CA SER A 192 -2.49 -3.43 16.83
C SER A 192 -2.30 -4.96 16.91
N SER A 193 -1.23 -5.37 17.59
CA SER A 193 -0.96 -6.77 17.98
C SER A 193 -0.74 -6.84 19.48
N PRO A 194 -0.72 -8.05 20.09
CA PRO A 194 -0.43 -8.18 21.51
C PRO A 194 0.92 -7.60 21.95
N GLN A 195 1.90 -7.51 21.04
CA GLN A 195 3.24 -6.98 21.30
C GLN A 195 3.40 -5.49 20.98
N GLY A 196 2.41 -4.85 20.35
CA GLY A 196 2.47 -3.45 19.96
C GLY A 196 1.83 -3.20 18.60
N LEU A 197 2.16 -2.07 17.97
CA LEU A 197 1.69 -1.75 16.62
C LEU A 197 2.64 -2.35 15.59
N ILE A 198 2.06 -2.94 14.55
CA ILE A 198 2.78 -3.35 13.34
C ILE A 198 2.15 -2.70 12.11
N GLY A 199 2.97 -2.28 11.15
CA GLY A 199 2.50 -1.68 9.91
C GLY A 199 3.38 -2.02 8.72
N ILE A 200 2.80 -1.86 7.53
CA ILE A 200 3.45 -2.04 6.24
C ILE A 200 3.41 -0.71 5.51
N LEU A 201 4.58 -0.18 5.20
CA LEU A 201 4.76 1.11 4.53
C LEU A 201 5.27 0.87 3.11
N GLY A 202 4.56 1.41 2.14
CA GLY A 202 4.86 1.30 0.71
C GLY A 202 4.62 2.60 -0.05
N PRO A 203 4.90 2.63 -1.36
CA PRO A 203 4.46 3.72 -2.23
C PRO A 203 2.93 3.73 -2.32
N ILE A 204 2.36 4.87 -2.78
CA ILE A 204 0.91 5.00 -2.93
C ILE A 204 0.30 3.94 -3.86
N ARG A 205 1.07 3.36 -4.76
CA ARG A 205 0.65 2.27 -5.67
C ARG A 205 1.02 0.86 -5.17
N MET A 206 1.25 0.65 -3.88
CA MET A 206 1.54 -0.70 -3.40
C MET A 206 0.39 -1.69 -3.66
N ASP A 207 0.67 -2.99 -3.67
CA ASP A 207 -0.39 -4.00 -3.69
C ASP A 207 -1.10 -4.05 -2.34
N TYR A 208 -2.23 -3.34 -2.28
CA TYR A 208 -3.04 -3.20 -1.07
C TYR A 208 -3.62 -4.54 -0.59
N GLN A 209 -3.99 -5.42 -1.54
CA GLN A 209 -4.58 -6.72 -1.21
C GLN A 209 -3.53 -7.65 -0.58
N ASP A 210 -2.33 -7.66 -1.15
CA ASP A 210 -1.24 -8.50 -0.64
C ASP A 210 -0.71 -7.95 0.70
N ALA A 211 -0.58 -6.64 0.83
CA ALA A 211 -0.21 -5.98 2.09
C ALA A 211 -1.20 -6.30 3.23
N LEU A 212 -2.52 -6.21 2.98
CA LEU A 212 -3.53 -6.55 3.96
C LEU A 212 -3.45 -8.03 4.37
N SER A 213 -3.31 -8.92 3.39
CA SER A 213 -3.21 -10.37 3.64
C SER A 213 -2.00 -10.74 4.48
N HIS A 214 -0.84 -10.11 4.24
CA HIS A 214 0.37 -10.29 5.02
C HIS A 214 0.25 -9.72 6.44
N LEU A 215 -0.36 -8.53 6.58
CA LEU A 215 -0.56 -7.92 7.89
C LEU A 215 -1.47 -8.77 8.78
N ILE A 216 -2.58 -9.29 8.23
CA ILE A 216 -3.48 -10.19 8.97
C ILE A 216 -2.73 -11.46 9.40
N ALA A 217 -2.00 -12.12 8.49
CA ALA A 217 -1.22 -13.31 8.82
C ALA A 217 -0.11 -13.03 9.85
N ALA A 218 0.49 -11.84 9.81
CA ALA A 218 1.47 -11.42 10.82
C ALA A 218 0.83 -11.27 12.21
N ILE A 219 -0.36 -10.66 12.29
CA ILE A 219 -1.10 -10.52 13.55
C ILE A 219 -1.49 -11.91 14.10
N GLU A 220 -2.00 -12.80 13.24
CA GLU A 220 -2.33 -14.19 13.62
C GLU A 220 -1.09 -14.93 14.17
N ALA A 221 0.07 -14.77 13.55
CA ALA A 221 1.31 -15.38 14.02
C ALA A 221 1.83 -14.78 15.34
N LEU A 222 1.48 -13.53 15.63
CA LEU A 222 1.87 -12.82 16.85
C LEU A 222 0.92 -13.11 18.03
N SER A 223 -0.29 -13.60 17.75
CA SER A 223 -1.28 -13.96 18.76
C SER A 223 -0.92 -15.29 19.42
#